data_5c53e4e7eaa6319443925e634e454a24
#
_entry.id   5c53e4e7eaa6319443925e634e454a24
#
_cell.length_a   1.000
_cell.length_b   1.000
_cell.length_c   1.000
_cell.angle_alpha   90.00
_cell.angle_beta   90.00
_cell.angle_gamma   90.00
#
_symmetry.space_group_name_H-M   'P 1'
#
loop_
_entity.id
_entity.type
_entity.pdbx_description
1 polymer ?
#
loop_
_entity_poly.entity_id
_entity_poly.type
_entity_poly.pdbx_seq_one_letter_code
_entity_poly.pdbx_strand_id
1 'polypeptide(L)'
;MKMNSGRFLSILSLISLISFSCANQTSTADGDRKNNSSDSIIISEQNVSYSADGITFNGFLAFDSSKTGKRPTILIVHEWWGLTDYTKNRARQLAKLGYVAMAVDMYGNGKIAADPKEAQDLATPFYKDPQLCKTRLDAALSKIKEFAFTDPDKIAAIGYCYGGFVVLNAAKLGADLKGVVSFHGDLSGVAPDKKLLKAKILVCHGGADQFVGPQVVDKFKHQMDSIGADYTFKVYPNATHAFTNPAATELGKKFNMPIAYNAEADKNSWNDMMDFFKKIF
;
A
#
# COMPACT_ATOMS: atom_id res chain seq x y z
N MET A 1 -4.74 -66.53 32.25
CA MET A 1 -5.79 -67.21 32.99
C MET A 1 -7.14 -66.64 32.53
N LYS A 2 -8.00 -67.56 31.91
CA LYS A 2 -9.41 -67.42 31.57
C LYS A 2 -9.83 -66.27 30.65
N MET A 3 -10.04 -66.34 29.35
CA MET A 3 -11.07 -67.02 28.47
C MET A 3 -12.52 -67.04 29.00
N ASN A 4 -13.41 -66.37 28.25
CA ASN A 4 -14.79 -66.78 27.89
C ASN A 4 -15.30 -65.74 26.84
N SER A 5 -15.57 -66.08 25.62
CA SER A 5 -16.47 -66.97 24.84
C SER A 5 -17.96 -66.73 25.08
N GLY A 6 -18.65 -66.38 24.00
CA GLY A 6 -20.12 -66.57 23.87
C GLY A 6 -20.71 -65.54 22.92
N ARG A 7 -21.05 -65.83 21.79
CA ARG A 7 -22.04 -66.64 21.04
C ARG A 7 -23.03 -65.76 20.26
N PHE A 8 -22.97 -65.90 18.96
CA PHE A 8 -24.04 -65.99 17.95
C PHE A 8 -25.47 -65.67 18.29
N LEU A 9 -26.12 -64.86 17.46
CA LEU A 9 -27.41 -65.21 16.92
C LEU A 9 -27.68 -64.50 15.55
N SER A 10 -27.82 -65.32 14.51
CA SER A 10 -28.31 -64.96 13.19
C SER A 10 -29.85 -64.94 13.25
N ILE A 11 -30.46 -63.94 12.61
CA ILE A 11 -31.85 -64.09 12.14
C ILE A 11 -31.93 -63.62 10.70
N LEU A 12 -32.29 -64.57 9.84
CA LEU A 12 -32.67 -64.44 8.44
C LEU A 12 -34.18 -64.24 8.37
N SER A 13 -34.66 -63.38 7.51
CA SER A 13 -35.98 -63.40 6.85
C SER A 13 -36.26 -62.01 6.30
N LEU A 14 -36.87 -61.74 5.21
CA LEU A 14 -37.47 -62.44 4.11
C LEU A 14 -37.72 -61.43 2.98
N ILE A 15 -37.62 -61.88 1.79
CA ILE A 15 -37.82 -61.20 0.52
C ILE A 15 -39.23 -60.65 0.39
N SER A 16 -39.37 -59.43 -0.15
CA SER A 16 -40.61 -59.09 -0.90
C SER A 16 -40.22 -58.18 -2.08
N LEU A 17 -40.26 -58.80 -3.25
CA LEU A 17 -40.22 -58.14 -4.56
C LEU A 17 -41.58 -57.48 -4.81
N ILE A 18 -41.54 -56.19 -5.09
CA ILE A 18 -42.63 -55.54 -5.83
C ILE A 18 -41.99 -54.79 -7.01
N SER A 19 -42.23 -55.39 -8.17
CA SER A 19 -42.01 -54.82 -9.50
C SER A 19 -43.07 -53.77 -9.77
N PHE A 20 -42.69 -52.53 -10.05
CA PHE A 20 -43.58 -51.66 -10.84
C PHE A 20 -42.74 -50.99 -11.93
N SER A 21 -43.32 -51.22 -13.13
CA SER A 21 -42.79 -50.86 -14.43
C SER A 21 -43.25 -49.47 -14.87
N CYS A 22 -42.41 -48.84 -15.72
CA CYS A 22 -42.70 -47.77 -16.68
C CYS A 22 -42.99 -46.36 -16.16
N ALA A 23 -42.09 -45.43 -16.46
CA ALA A 23 -42.30 -44.53 -17.59
C ALA A 23 -41.05 -43.65 -17.80
N ASN A 24 -40.57 -43.75 -19.01
CA ASN A 24 -39.52 -42.94 -19.62
C ASN A 24 -39.99 -41.48 -19.75
N GLN A 25 -39.34 -40.52 -19.08
CA GLN A 25 -39.38 -39.13 -19.48
C GLN A 25 -37.95 -38.57 -19.42
N THR A 26 -37.34 -38.53 -20.60
CA THR A 26 -36.17 -37.73 -20.93
C THR A 26 -36.55 -36.26 -20.81
N SER A 27 -36.10 -35.60 -19.78
CA SER A 27 -35.95 -34.13 -19.74
C SER A 27 -34.48 -33.80 -19.63
N THR A 28 -33.91 -33.50 -20.78
CA THR A 28 -32.64 -32.78 -20.89
C THR A 28 -32.83 -31.38 -20.34
N ALA A 29 -32.50 -31.18 -19.06
CA ALA A 29 -32.27 -29.87 -18.52
C ALA A 29 -30.74 -29.74 -18.40
N ASP A 30 -30.17 -29.27 -19.49
CA ASP A 30 -28.82 -28.73 -19.52
C ASP A 30 -28.81 -27.42 -18.67
N GLY A 31 -28.72 -27.62 -17.40
CA GLY A 31 -28.61 -26.52 -16.43
C GLY A 31 -27.17 -26.06 -16.40
N ASP A 32 -26.90 -25.03 -17.20
CA ASP A 32 -25.73 -24.20 -17.19
C ASP A 32 -25.43 -23.79 -15.73
N ARG A 33 -24.67 -24.61 -15.00
CA ARG A 33 -24.06 -24.25 -13.72
C ARG A 33 -22.97 -23.24 -14.03
N LYS A 34 -23.36 -21.97 -14.20
CA LYS A 34 -22.43 -20.87 -14.00
C LYS A 34 -21.80 -21.06 -12.63
N ASN A 35 -20.59 -21.59 -12.64
CA ASN A 35 -19.70 -21.59 -11.51
C ASN A 35 -19.42 -20.11 -11.16
N ASN A 36 -20.30 -19.50 -10.37
CA ASN A 36 -20.04 -18.25 -9.69
C ASN A 36 -19.08 -18.56 -8.52
N SER A 37 -17.84 -18.94 -8.83
CA SER A 37 -16.77 -18.78 -7.88
C SER A 37 -16.59 -17.28 -7.71
N SER A 38 -17.28 -16.67 -6.76
CA SER A 38 -16.85 -15.37 -6.24
C SER A 38 -15.42 -15.60 -5.74
N ASP A 39 -14.43 -15.16 -6.53
CA ASP A 39 -13.03 -15.16 -6.10
C ASP A 39 -12.96 -14.38 -4.79
N SER A 40 -13.00 -15.09 -3.67
CA SER A 40 -12.93 -14.46 -2.35
C SER A 40 -11.53 -13.88 -2.19
N ILE A 41 -11.44 -12.58 -1.93
CA ILE A 41 -10.17 -11.90 -1.64
C ILE A 41 -9.61 -12.47 -0.35
N ILE A 42 -8.40 -13.01 -0.38
CA ILE A 42 -7.68 -13.55 0.78
C ILE A 42 -6.42 -12.74 1.02
N ILE A 43 -6.49 -11.80 1.97
CA ILE A 43 -5.34 -10.96 2.28
C ILE A 43 -4.34 -11.73 3.15
N SER A 44 -3.13 -11.90 2.60
CA SER A 44 -1.96 -12.39 3.33
C SER A 44 -1.09 -11.22 3.76
N GLU A 45 -0.55 -11.32 4.97
CA GLU A 45 0.29 -10.31 5.60
C GLU A 45 1.57 -10.95 6.13
N GLN A 46 2.69 -10.24 5.96
CA GLN A 46 3.96 -10.70 6.54
C GLN A 46 4.89 -9.53 6.86
N ASN A 47 5.69 -9.68 7.91
CA ASN A 47 6.80 -8.79 8.16
C ASN A 47 7.95 -9.14 7.20
N VAL A 48 8.59 -8.11 6.64
CA VAL A 48 9.68 -8.25 5.68
C VAL A 48 10.91 -7.58 6.25
N SER A 49 11.95 -8.36 6.54
CA SER A 49 13.23 -7.83 6.96
C SER A 49 14.20 -7.75 5.79
N TYR A 50 14.91 -6.63 5.69
CA TYR A 50 15.98 -6.39 4.73
C TYR A 50 17.02 -5.45 5.33
N SER A 51 18.19 -5.34 4.72
CA SER A 51 19.28 -4.54 5.27
C SER A 51 19.97 -3.70 4.20
N ALA A 52 20.40 -2.50 4.55
CA ALA A 52 21.31 -1.67 3.78
C ALA A 52 22.17 -0.83 4.74
N ASP A 53 23.43 -0.59 4.37
CA ASP A 53 24.38 0.22 5.12
C ASP A 53 24.51 -0.19 6.61
N GLY A 54 24.44 -1.50 6.89
CA GLY A 54 24.53 -2.04 8.25
C GLY A 54 23.29 -1.82 9.12
N ILE A 55 22.18 -1.33 8.54
CA ILE A 55 20.91 -1.10 9.24
C ILE A 55 19.90 -2.14 8.77
N THR A 56 19.18 -2.75 9.73
CA THR A 56 18.06 -3.64 9.45
C THR A 56 16.77 -2.84 9.38
N PHE A 57 15.95 -3.12 8.36
CA PHE A 57 14.63 -2.51 8.15
C PHE A 57 13.54 -3.56 8.33
N ASN A 58 12.46 -3.18 8.99
CA ASN A 58 11.34 -4.04 9.31
C ASN A 58 10.08 -3.52 8.59
N GLY A 59 9.93 -3.90 7.31
CA GLY A 59 8.76 -3.56 6.51
C GLY A 59 7.56 -4.48 6.78
N PHE A 60 6.40 -4.09 6.25
CA PHE A 60 5.17 -4.86 6.31
C PHE A 60 4.60 -5.03 4.91
N LEU A 61 4.37 -6.27 4.49
CA LEU A 61 3.85 -6.64 3.17
C LEU A 61 2.43 -7.17 3.29
N ALA A 62 1.54 -6.70 2.42
CA ALA A 62 0.18 -7.21 2.26
C ALA A 62 -0.11 -7.48 0.77
N PHE A 63 -0.78 -8.58 0.47
CA PHE A 63 -1.18 -8.95 -0.88
C PHE A 63 -2.37 -9.92 -0.86
N ASP A 64 -3.12 -10.00 -1.96
CA ASP A 64 -4.18 -10.99 -2.10
C ASP A 64 -3.58 -12.35 -2.53
N SER A 65 -3.58 -13.33 -1.63
CA SER A 65 -3.01 -14.67 -1.89
C SER A 65 -3.92 -15.57 -2.73
N SER A 66 -5.16 -15.18 -2.97
CA SER A 66 -6.05 -15.90 -3.91
C SER A 66 -5.64 -15.69 -5.37
N LYS A 67 -4.87 -14.63 -5.65
CA LYS A 67 -4.42 -14.29 -7.00
C LYS A 67 -3.04 -14.86 -7.31
N THR A 68 -2.91 -15.42 -8.49
CA THR A 68 -1.65 -15.95 -9.03
C THR A 68 -0.98 -14.94 -9.96
N GLY A 69 0.30 -15.16 -10.28
CA GLY A 69 1.06 -14.35 -11.23
C GLY A 69 1.62 -13.06 -10.66
N LYS A 70 2.39 -12.37 -11.52
CA LYS A 70 3.03 -11.09 -11.19
C LYS A 70 2.02 -9.94 -11.19
N ARG A 71 2.15 -9.04 -10.25
CA ARG A 71 1.22 -7.92 -10.03
C ARG A 71 1.96 -6.61 -9.87
N PRO A 72 1.33 -5.49 -10.24
CA PRO A 72 1.84 -4.17 -9.91
C PRO A 72 2.04 -4.04 -8.41
N THR A 73 3.12 -3.38 -8.02
CA THR A 73 3.58 -3.29 -6.64
C THR A 73 3.68 -1.84 -6.19
N ILE A 74 3.24 -1.57 -4.97
CA ILE A 74 3.26 -0.23 -4.36
C ILE A 74 4.11 -0.26 -3.09
N LEU A 75 5.16 0.53 -3.05
CA LEU A 75 5.88 0.86 -1.82
C LEU A 75 5.16 2.02 -1.12
N ILE A 76 5.00 1.93 0.19
CA ILE A 76 4.28 2.92 0.98
C ILE A 76 5.22 3.49 2.04
N VAL A 77 5.56 4.76 1.94
CA VAL A 77 6.39 5.44 2.92
C VAL A 77 5.52 6.14 3.96
N HIS A 78 5.83 5.86 5.21
CA HIS A 78 5.09 6.30 6.38
C HIS A 78 5.19 7.82 6.64
N GLU A 79 4.32 8.34 7.50
CA GLU A 79 4.45 9.68 8.09
C GLU A 79 5.70 9.75 8.99
N TRP A 80 6.03 10.91 9.52
CA TRP A 80 7.20 11.11 10.38
C TRP A 80 7.19 10.28 11.69
N TRP A 81 6.04 9.68 12.05
CA TRP A 81 5.93 8.81 13.23
C TRP A 81 6.63 7.45 13.10
N GLY A 82 7.04 7.04 11.91
CA GLY A 82 7.50 5.68 11.62
C GLY A 82 6.40 4.79 11.05
N LEU A 83 6.69 3.50 10.86
CA LEU A 83 5.79 2.53 10.26
C LEU A 83 4.69 2.09 11.25
N THR A 84 3.69 2.96 11.44
CA THR A 84 2.53 2.73 12.32
C THR A 84 1.44 1.89 11.64
N ASP A 85 0.39 1.54 12.40
CA ASP A 85 -0.77 0.81 11.85
C ASP A 85 -1.52 1.59 10.77
N TYR A 86 -1.45 2.93 10.76
CA TYR A 86 -2.01 3.73 9.68
C TYR A 86 -1.42 3.30 8.32
N THR A 87 -0.09 3.25 8.21
CA THR A 87 0.60 2.85 6.96
C THR A 87 0.34 1.40 6.60
N LYS A 88 0.30 0.48 7.59
CA LYS A 88 -0.06 -0.93 7.37
C LYS A 88 -1.49 -1.08 6.85
N ASN A 89 -2.43 -0.26 7.36
CA ASN A 89 -3.82 -0.27 6.87
C ASN A 89 -3.92 0.20 5.41
N ARG A 90 -3.11 1.17 4.99
CA ARG A 90 -3.02 1.58 3.59
C ARG A 90 -2.49 0.44 2.70
N ALA A 91 -1.51 -0.34 3.19
CA ALA A 91 -1.05 -1.54 2.48
C ALA A 91 -2.16 -2.58 2.32
N ARG A 92 -2.94 -2.85 3.37
CA ARG A 92 -4.11 -3.75 3.31
C ARG A 92 -5.17 -3.27 2.31
N GLN A 93 -5.43 -1.96 2.26
CA GLN A 93 -6.39 -1.37 1.32
C GLN A 93 -5.94 -1.60 -0.13
N LEU A 94 -4.66 -1.37 -0.45
CA LEU A 94 -4.10 -1.61 -1.78
C LEU A 94 -4.08 -3.10 -2.14
N ALA A 95 -3.78 -3.98 -1.17
CA ALA A 95 -3.82 -5.42 -1.38
C ALA A 95 -5.23 -5.92 -1.77
N LYS A 96 -6.29 -5.38 -1.14
CA LYS A 96 -7.70 -5.67 -1.51
C LYS A 96 -8.04 -5.24 -2.93
N LEU A 97 -7.31 -4.28 -3.49
CA LEU A 97 -7.47 -3.82 -4.88
C LEU A 97 -6.59 -4.60 -5.87
N GLY A 98 -5.88 -5.64 -5.39
CA GLY A 98 -5.09 -6.55 -6.22
C GLY A 98 -3.63 -6.16 -6.40
N TYR A 99 -3.15 -5.11 -5.73
CA TYR A 99 -1.73 -4.75 -5.70
C TYR A 99 -0.96 -5.63 -4.71
N VAL A 100 0.35 -5.75 -4.95
CA VAL A 100 1.30 -6.11 -3.89
C VAL A 100 1.68 -4.80 -3.19
N ALA A 101 1.53 -4.71 -1.86
CA ALA A 101 1.73 -3.46 -1.15
C ALA A 101 2.69 -3.64 0.04
N MET A 102 3.81 -2.93 0.02
CA MET A 102 4.82 -3.01 1.08
C MET A 102 4.97 -1.65 1.77
N ALA A 103 4.59 -1.58 3.04
CA ALA A 103 4.91 -0.46 3.90
C ALA A 103 6.40 -0.55 4.31
N VAL A 104 7.14 0.53 4.04
CA VAL A 104 8.59 0.60 4.16
C VAL A 104 8.98 1.18 5.52
N ASP A 105 9.91 0.54 6.22
CA ASP A 105 10.59 1.13 7.37
C ASP A 105 11.74 2.03 6.87
N MET A 106 11.58 3.34 6.99
CA MET A 106 12.59 4.29 6.55
C MET A 106 13.66 4.58 7.61
N TYR A 107 13.31 4.42 8.88
CA TYR A 107 14.20 4.77 10.00
C TYR A 107 15.13 3.63 10.40
N GLY A 108 14.72 2.39 10.12
CA GLY A 108 15.42 1.18 10.52
C GLY A 108 15.06 0.71 11.91
N ASN A 109 15.25 -0.59 12.13
CA ASN A 109 14.99 -1.29 13.38
C ASN A 109 13.54 -1.14 13.90
N GLY A 110 12.58 -0.80 13.01
CA GLY A 110 11.18 -0.61 13.36
C GLY A 110 10.92 0.57 14.30
N LYS A 111 11.72 1.62 14.24
CA LYS A 111 11.58 2.80 15.11
C LYS A 111 10.26 3.50 14.86
N ILE A 112 9.56 3.80 15.96
CA ILE A 112 8.32 4.58 15.99
C ILE A 112 8.49 5.69 17.02
N ALA A 113 8.24 6.93 16.61
CA ALA A 113 8.34 8.09 17.49
C ALA A 113 7.15 8.17 18.46
N ALA A 114 7.42 8.47 19.70
CA ALA A 114 6.41 8.64 20.75
C ALA A 114 5.82 10.06 20.80
N ASP A 115 6.56 11.04 20.32
CA ASP A 115 6.18 12.45 20.33
C ASP A 115 6.76 13.21 19.11
N PRO A 116 6.34 14.49 18.89
CA PRO A 116 6.80 15.27 17.76
C PRO A 116 8.31 15.54 17.76
N LYS A 117 8.93 15.64 18.95
CA LYS A 117 10.37 15.87 19.05
C LYS A 117 11.15 14.66 18.52
N GLU A 118 10.79 13.46 18.98
CA GLU A 118 11.42 12.24 18.49
C GLU A 118 11.15 12.04 16.99
N ALA A 119 9.93 12.31 16.52
CA ALA A 119 9.59 12.26 15.09
C ALA A 119 10.47 13.24 14.27
N GLN A 120 10.66 14.46 14.76
CA GLN A 120 11.54 15.44 14.11
C GLN A 120 13.00 14.97 14.10
N ASP A 121 13.48 14.40 15.19
CA ASP A 121 14.86 13.91 15.30
C ASP A 121 15.11 12.75 14.30
N LEU A 122 14.13 11.84 14.13
CA LEU A 122 14.20 10.74 13.17
C LEU A 122 14.11 11.20 11.70
N ALA A 123 13.30 12.21 11.40
CA ALA A 123 13.09 12.70 10.04
C ALA A 123 14.20 13.67 9.57
N THR A 124 14.80 14.44 10.50
CA THR A 124 15.78 15.49 10.19
C THR A 124 16.94 15.04 9.30
N PRO A 125 17.56 13.84 9.48
CA PRO A 125 18.64 13.40 8.60
C PRO A 125 18.24 13.37 7.11
N PHE A 126 17.02 12.99 6.80
CA PHE A 126 16.50 12.89 5.42
C PHE A 126 16.25 14.27 4.80
N TYR A 127 15.80 15.24 5.59
CA TYR A 127 15.66 16.63 5.14
C TYR A 127 17.02 17.30 4.88
N LYS A 128 18.04 16.95 5.68
CA LYS A 128 19.41 17.47 5.51
C LYS A 128 20.15 16.80 4.35
N ASP A 129 19.91 15.49 4.15
CA ASP A 129 20.50 14.72 3.06
C ASP A 129 19.41 13.91 2.33
N PRO A 130 18.77 14.50 1.30
CA PRO A 130 17.75 13.80 0.52
C PRO A 130 18.27 12.57 -0.22
N GLN A 131 19.57 12.34 -0.36
CA GLN A 131 20.11 11.10 -0.92
C GLN A 131 19.72 9.88 -0.08
N LEU A 132 19.55 10.07 1.25
CA LEU A 132 19.03 9.01 2.13
C LEU A 132 17.64 8.53 1.72
N CYS A 133 16.78 9.43 1.17
CA CYS A 133 15.46 9.05 0.68
C CYS A 133 15.58 7.96 -0.40
N LYS A 134 16.46 8.19 -1.38
CA LYS A 134 16.70 7.22 -2.46
C LYS A 134 17.35 5.95 -1.92
N THR A 135 18.41 6.06 -1.16
CA THR A 135 19.16 4.90 -0.63
C THR A 135 18.25 3.95 0.15
N ARG A 136 17.40 4.46 1.03
CA ARG A 136 16.48 3.63 1.82
C ARG A 136 15.35 3.04 0.97
N LEU A 137 14.82 3.83 0.03
CA LEU A 137 13.77 3.34 -0.86
C LEU A 137 14.30 2.30 -1.86
N ASP A 138 15.53 2.46 -2.36
CA ASP A 138 16.18 1.48 -3.25
C ASP A 138 16.44 0.13 -2.54
N ALA A 139 16.74 0.15 -1.23
CA ALA A 139 16.84 -1.07 -0.45
C ALA A 139 15.49 -1.82 -0.38
N ALA A 140 14.39 -1.09 -0.16
CA ALA A 140 13.04 -1.66 -0.19
C ALA A 140 12.65 -2.14 -1.60
N LEU A 141 13.02 -1.38 -2.65
CA LEU A 141 12.84 -1.77 -4.07
C LEU A 141 13.56 -3.08 -4.39
N SER A 142 14.81 -3.20 -3.95
CA SER A 142 15.58 -4.43 -4.15
C SER A 142 14.91 -5.61 -3.46
N LYS A 143 14.47 -5.41 -2.22
CA LYS A 143 13.80 -6.46 -1.43
C LYS A 143 12.48 -6.92 -2.05
N ILE A 144 11.63 -5.99 -2.48
CA ILE A 144 10.31 -6.36 -3.01
C ILE A 144 10.41 -7.08 -4.37
N LYS A 145 11.46 -6.82 -5.15
CA LYS A 145 11.73 -7.51 -6.43
C LYS A 145 12.10 -8.99 -6.25
N GLU A 146 12.50 -9.43 -5.05
CA GLU A 146 12.78 -10.85 -4.75
C GLU A 146 11.51 -11.72 -4.70
N PHE A 147 10.33 -11.13 -4.50
CA PHE A 147 9.09 -11.88 -4.43
C PHE A 147 8.56 -12.23 -5.83
N ALA A 148 8.34 -13.52 -6.08
CA ALA A 148 7.94 -14.05 -7.39
C ALA A 148 6.62 -13.45 -7.93
N PHE A 149 5.76 -12.95 -7.05
CA PHE A 149 4.50 -12.31 -7.39
C PHE A 149 4.61 -10.79 -7.63
N THR A 150 5.80 -10.20 -7.50
CA THR A 150 6.07 -8.80 -7.88
C THR A 150 6.35 -8.70 -9.38
N ASP A 151 5.67 -7.78 -10.06
CA ASP A 151 6.06 -7.36 -11.40
C ASP A 151 7.16 -6.30 -11.30
N PRO A 152 8.42 -6.60 -11.62
CA PRO A 152 9.53 -5.67 -11.43
C PRO A 152 9.44 -4.45 -12.34
N ASP A 153 8.66 -4.54 -13.43
CA ASP A 153 8.46 -3.44 -14.39
C ASP A 153 7.27 -2.55 -14.03
N LYS A 154 6.50 -2.90 -12.98
CA LYS A 154 5.30 -2.19 -12.54
C LYS A 154 5.36 -1.86 -11.06
N ILE A 155 6.35 -1.04 -10.66
CA ILE A 155 6.50 -0.60 -9.27
C ILE A 155 6.31 0.91 -9.18
N ALA A 156 5.49 1.35 -8.23
CA ALA A 156 5.30 2.74 -7.86
C ALA A 156 5.53 2.92 -6.35
N ALA A 157 5.68 4.16 -5.90
CA ALA A 157 5.73 4.47 -4.48
C ALA A 157 4.74 5.56 -4.12
N ILE A 158 4.15 5.45 -2.93
CA ILE A 158 3.34 6.50 -2.32
C ILE A 158 3.92 6.89 -0.97
N GLY A 159 3.69 8.12 -0.57
CA GLY A 159 4.18 8.58 0.72
C GLY A 159 3.24 9.61 1.36
N TYR A 160 3.18 9.59 2.68
CA TYR A 160 2.32 10.43 3.49
C TYR A 160 3.15 11.38 4.33
N CYS A 161 2.88 12.69 4.33
CA CYS A 161 3.63 13.69 5.09
C CYS A 161 5.14 13.63 4.77
N TYR A 162 5.99 13.31 5.75
CA TYR A 162 7.41 13.00 5.56
C TYR A 162 7.63 11.99 4.40
N GLY A 163 6.80 10.95 4.32
CA GLY A 163 6.88 9.98 3.23
C GLY A 163 6.64 10.58 1.86
N GLY A 164 5.80 11.60 1.75
CA GLY A 164 5.60 12.35 0.51
C GLY A 164 6.87 13.07 0.06
N PHE A 165 7.59 13.70 0.98
CA PHE A 165 8.92 14.26 0.73
C PHE A 165 9.91 13.17 0.26
N VAL A 166 9.91 12.02 0.93
CA VAL A 166 10.82 10.91 0.60
C VAL A 166 10.60 10.41 -0.83
N VAL A 167 9.37 10.07 -1.23
CA VAL A 167 9.11 9.52 -2.56
C VAL A 167 9.37 10.52 -3.67
N LEU A 168 9.09 11.81 -3.44
CA LEU A 168 9.40 12.88 -4.41
C LEU A 168 10.90 13.03 -4.61
N ASN A 169 11.70 13.06 -3.53
CA ASN A 169 13.14 13.21 -3.63
C ASN A 169 13.81 11.95 -4.20
N ALA A 170 13.35 10.76 -3.83
CA ALA A 170 13.83 9.52 -4.44
C ALA A 170 13.58 9.49 -5.95
N ALA A 171 12.39 9.93 -6.43
CA ALA A 171 12.08 10.05 -7.84
C ALA A 171 12.96 11.07 -8.56
N LYS A 172 13.13 12.27 -7.98
CA LYS A 172 14.02 13.32 -8.52
C LYS A 172 15.48 12.85 -8.64
N LEU A 173 15.92 11.96 -7.75
CA LEU A 173 17.24 11.35 -7.74
C LEU A 173 17.33 10.08 -8.62
N GLY A 174 16.28 9.72 -9.35
CA GLY A 174 16.29 8.64 -10.33
C GLY A 174 16.03 7.25 -9.75
N ALA A 175 15.23 7.12 -8.69
CA ALA A 175 14.73 5.82 -8.25
C ALA A 175 13.94 5.13 -9.37
N ASP A 176 14.13 3.82 -9.54
CA ASP A 176 13.52 3.00 -10.60
C ASP A 176 12.04 2.73 -10.31
N LEU A 177 11.19 3.75 -10.52
CA LEU A 177 9.75 3.75 -10.27
C LEU A 177 8.98 4.22 -11.50
N LYS A 178 7.82 3.61 -11.77
CA LYS A 178 6.89 4.08 -12.82
C LYS A 178 6.20 5.39 -12.44
N GLY A 179 5.93 5.55 -11.17
CA GLY A 179 5.34 6.78 -10.66
C GLY A 179 5.42 6.90 -9.15
N VAL A 180 5.21 8.12 -8.65
CA VAL A 180 5.15 8.40 -7.22
C VAL A 180 3.93 9.26 -6.90
N VAL A 181 3.34 9.03 -5.72
CA VAL A 181 2.24 9.86 -5.19
C VAL A 181 2.63 10.43 -3.84
N SER A 182 2.61 11.75 -3.73
CA SER A 182 2.84 12.46 -2.47
C SER A 182 1.51 12.95 -1.89
N PHE A 183 1.13 12.45 -0.73
CA PHE A 183 -0.02 12.94 0.03
C PHE A 183 0.45 13.90 1.12
N HIS A 184 -0.01 15.15 1.04
CA HIS A 184 0.35 16.22 1.99
C HIS A 184 1.84 16.24 2.39
N GLY A 185 2.72 15.92 1.43
CA GLY A 185 4.16 15.89 1.66
C GLY A 185 4.80 17.26 1.50
N ASP A 186 5.94 17.46 2.17
CA ASP A 186 6.81 18.58 1.88
C ASP A 186 7.36 18.46 0.44
N LEU A 187 7.34 19.55 -0.29
CA LEU A 187 7.69 19.61 -1.71
C LEU A 187 9.15 20.09 -1.93
N SER A 188 9.86 20.34 -0.87
CA SER A 188 11.26 20.78 -0.89
C SER A 188 12.25 19.67 -1.25
N GLY A 189 13.53 19.90 -1.04
CA GLY A 189 14.62 18.96 -1.29
C GLY A 189 15.38 19.28 -2.57
N VAL A 190 15.84 18.23 -3.28
CA VAL A 190 16.67 18.41 -4.48
C VAL A 190 15.89 19.00 -5.65
N ALA A 191 16.57 19.82 -6.45
CA ALA A 191 16.04 20.24 -7.74
C ALA A 191 15.93 19.01 -8.70
N PRO A 192 14.86 18.92 -9.49
CA PRO A 192 14.73 17.81 -10.44
C PRO A 192 15.72 17.94 -11.59
N ASP A 193 16.25 16.80 -12.04
CA ASP A 193 17.04 16.68 -13.26
C ASP A 193 16.25 15.83 -14.28
N LYS A 194 16.05 16.38 -15.49
CA LYS A 194 15.35 15.69 -16.59
C LYS A 194 15.99 14.35 -16.96
N LYS A 195 17.29 14.19 -16.76
CA LYS A 195 18.00 12.95 -17.06
C LYS A 195 17.71 11.86 -16.03
N LEU A 196 17.46 12.25 -14.77
CA LEU A 196 17.21 11.36 -13.64
C LEU A 196 15.73 11.07 -13.42
N LEU A 197 14.89 12.11 -13.43
CA LEU A 197 13.46 11.97 -13.15
C LEU A 197 12.74 11.26 -14.31
N LYS A 198 12.43 9.98 -14.11
CA LYS A 198 11.69 9.15 -15.10
C LYS A 198 10.27 8.83 -14.61
N ALA A 199 10.07 8.84 -13.31
CA ALA A 199 8.78 8.55 -12.69
C ALA A 199 7.76 9.65 -12.99
N LYS A 200 6.51 9.27 -13.30
CA LYS A 200 5.38 10.21 -13.29
C LYS A 200 5.06 10.62 -11.85
N ILE A 201 4.54 11.82 -11.66
CA ILE A 201 4.29 12.36 -10.31
C ILE A 201 2.83 12.77 -10.15
N LEU A 202 2.22 12.34 -9.02
CA LEU A 202 0.97 12.91 -8.53
C LEU A 202 1.23 13.55 -7.15
N VAL A 203 0.85 14.81 -7.01
CA VAL A 203 0.84 15.51 -5.71
C VAL A 203 -0.60 15.74 -5.28
N CYS A 204 -0.93 15.28 -4.07
CA CYS A 204 -2.20 15.49 -3.39
C CYS A 204 -1.97 16.45 -2.21
N HIS A 205 -2.25 17.75 -2.42
CA HIS A 205 -1.92 18.82 -1.51
C HIS A 205 -3.17 19.37 -0.79
N GLY A 206 -3.07 19.58 0.53
CA GLY A 206 -4.12 20.24 1.29
C GLY A 206 -4.10 21.75 1.08
N GLY A 207 -5.22 22.33 0.61
CA GLY A 207 -5.31 23.77 0.34
C GLY A 207 -5.23 24.65 1.59
N ALA A 208 -5.45 24.09 2.79
CA ALA A 208 -5.30 24.74 4.09
C ALA A 208 -4.07 24.27 4.87
N ASP A 209 -3.09 23.63 4.20
CA ASP A 209 -1.87 23.13 4.80
C ASP A 209 -0.97 24.29 5.22
N GLN A 210 -0.72 24.41 6.53
CA GLN A 210 0.11 25.48 7.10
C GLN A 210 1.61 25.14 7.11
N PHE A 211 1.99 23.87 6.87
CA PHE A 211 3.40 23.47 6.81
C PHE A 211 3.98 23.63 5.42
N VAL A 212 3.15 23.51 4.38
CA VAL A 212 3.56 23.60 2.98
C VAL A 212 2.81 24.75 2.31
N GLY A 213 3.32 25.96 2.52
CA GLY A 213 2.69 27.19 2.04
C GLY A 213 2.87 27.44 0.54
N PRO A 214 2.16 28.47 0.00
CA PRO A 214 2.12 28.78 -1.43
C PRO A 214 3.49 28.94 -2.08
N GLN A 215 4.44 29.55 -1.40
CA GLN A 215 5.80 29.76 -1.94
C GLN A 215 6.52 28.44 -2.23
N VAL A 216 6.34 27.41 -1.38
CA VAL A 216 6.92 26.08 -1.57
C VAL A 216 6.25 25.39 -2.74
N VAL A 217 4.92 25.52 -2.85
CA VAL A 217 4.11 24.98 -3.96
C VAL A 217 4.54 25.61 -5.29
N ASP A 218 4.65 26.93 -5.35
CA ASP A 218 5.03 27.65 -6.57
C ASP A 218 6.45 27.31 -7.02
N LYS A 219 7.38 27.21 -6.06
CA LYS A 219 8.76 26.77 -6.35
C LYS A 219 8.79 25.35 -6.92
N PHE A 220 8.04 24.43 -6.33
CA PHE A 220 7.95 23.06 -6.82
C PHE A 220 7.41 23.02 -8.25
N LYS A 221 6.28 23.68 -8.53
CA LYS A 221 5.69 23.72 -9.87
C LYS A 221 6.67 24.31 -10.89
N HIS A 222 7.27 25.46 -10.57
CA HIS A 222 8.26 26.09 -11.43
C HIS A 222 9.44 25.15 -11.76
N GLN A 223 9.94 24.42 -10.76
CA GLN A 223 11.02 23.46 -10.97
C GLN A 223 10.59 22.29 -11.88
N MET A 224 9.38 21.75 -11.70
CA MET A 224 8.86 20.67 -12.54
C MET A 224 8.61 21.12 -13.97
N ASP A 225 8.01 22.29 -14.14
CA ASP A 225 7.72 22.89 -15.45
C ASP A 225 9.03 23.17 -16.22
N SER A 226 10.07 23.66 -15.55
CA SER A 226 11.36 24.03 -16.15
C SER A 226 12.07 22.86 -16.83
N ILE A 227 11.82 21.62 -16.40
CA ILE A 227 12.39 20.40 -17.00
C ILE A 227 11.39 19.63 -17.87
N GLY A 228 10.14 20.09 -17.97
CA GLY A 228 9.05 19.38 -18.65
C GLY A 228 8.72 18.05 -17.99
N ALA A 229 8.65 18.01 -16.66
CA ALA A 229 8.30 16.82 -15.91
C ALA A 229 6.84 16.39 -16.17
N ASP A 230 6.58 15.09 -16.20
CA ASP A 230 5.21 14.54 -16.24
C ASP A 230 4.64 14.49 -14.80
N TYR A 231 3.90 15.53 -14.44
CA TYR A 231 3.30 15.62 -13.11
C TYR A 231 1.87 16.15 -13.13
N THR A 232 1.10 15.73 -12.13
CA THR A 232 -0.25 16.25 -11.82
C THR A 232 -0.24 16.79 -10.39
N PHE A 233 -0.76 18.01 -10.21
CA PHE A 233 -0.87 18.65 -8.89
C PHE A 233 -2.35 18.86 -8.56
N LYS A 234 -2.83 18.20 -7.51
CA LYS A 234 -4.22 18.30 -7.01
C LYS A 234 -4.26 19.04 -5.69
N VAL A 235 -5.19 19.98 -5.57
CA VAL A 235 -5.42 20.73 -4.33
C VAL A 235 -6.80 20.35 -3.79
N TYR A 236 -6.86 20.05 -2.49
CA TYR A 236 -8.09 19.78 -1.74
C TYR A 236 -8.35 20.99 -0.83
N PRO A 237 -9.30 21.90 -1.18
CA PRO A 237 -9.32 23.28 -0.67
C PRO A 237 -9.33 23.43 0.85
N ASN A 238 -10.10 22.63 1.56
CA ASN A 238 -10.29 22.76 3.02
C ASN A 238 -9.47 21.72 3.82
N ALA A 239 -8.60 20.97 3.17
CA ALA A 239 -7.78 19.97 3.81
C ALA A 239 -6.51 20.60 4.39
N THR A 240 -6.24 20.32 5.66
CA THR A 240 -4.98 20.68 6.32
C THR A 240 -3.90 19.63 6.05
N HIS A 241 -2.71 19.76 6.64
CA HIS A 241 -1.71 18.70 6.64
C HIS A 241 -2.25 17.42 7.30
N ALA A 242 -1.75 16.25 6.89
CA ALA A 242 -2.18 14.92 7.37
C ALA A 242 -3.67 14.58 7.16
N PHE A 243 -4.33 15.21 6.18
CA PHE A 243 -5.76 15.07 5.93
C PHE A 243 -6.22 13.63 5.62
N THR A 244 -5.30 12.75 5.26
CA THR A 244 -5.61 11.34 4.96
C THR A 244 -5.58 10.43 6.20
N ASN A 245 -5.04 10.90 7.35
CA ASN A 245 -4.91 10.07 8.55
C ASN A 245 -6.09 10.28 9.50
N PRO A 246 -6.94 9.26 9.76
CA PRO A 246 -8.07 9.39 10.67
C PRO A 246 -7.70 9.84 12.10
N ALA A 247 -6.46 9.56 12.54
CA ALA A 247 -5.98 9.99 13.85
C ALA A 247 -5.47 11.44 13.88
N ALA A 248 -5.35 12.11 12.73
CA ALA A 248 -4.71 13.43 12.64
C ALA A 248 -5.39 14.49 13.53
N THR A 249 -6.73 14.48 13.61
CA THR A 249 -7.46 15.46 14.43
C THR A 249 -7.11 15.34 15.91
N GLU A 250 -7.06 14.12 16.44
CA GLU A 250 -6.71 13.90 17.84
C GLU A 250 -5.23 14.13 18.13
N LEU A 251 -4.35 13.77 17.18
CA LEU A 251 -2.92 14.09 17.27
C LEU A 251 -2.69 15.62 17.22
N GLY A 252 -3.43 16.33 16.38
CA GLY A 252 -3.39 17.79 16.32
C GLY A 252 -3.75 18.45 17.65
N LYS A 253 -4.84 18.00 18.28
CA LYS A 253 -5.24 18.46 19.63
C LYS A 253 -4.18 18.12 20.69
N LYS A 254 -3.72 16.86 20.71
CA LYS A 254 -2.77 16.35 21.71
C LYS A 254 -1.45 17.12 21.70
N PHE A 255 -0.95 17.44 20.51
CA PHE A 255 0.37 18.05 20.32
C PHE A 255 0.32 19.52 19.89
N ASN A 256 -0.86 20.14 19.88
CA ASN A 256 -1.09 21.51 19.42
C ASN A 256 -0.50 21.77 18.01
N MET A 257 -0.82 20.87 17.06
CA MET A 257 -0.39 20.96 15.67
C MET A 257 -1.57 21.30 14.75
N PRO A 258 -1.40 22.12 13.68
CA PRO A 258 -2.46 22.48 12.74
C PRO A 258 -2.72 21.36 11.72
N ILE A 259 -3.07 20.16 12.20
CA ILE A 259 -3.38 18.97 11.41
C ILE A 259 -4.78 18.46 11.74
N ALA A 260 -5.49 17.98 10.74
CA ALA A 260 -6.80 17.35 10.94
C ALA A 260 -7.12 16.37 9.81
N TYR A 261 -7.88 15.33 10.13
CA TYR A 261 -8.46 14.42 9.15
C TYR A 261 -9.58 15.11 8.35
N ASN A 262 -9.61 14.87 7.05
CA ASN A 262 -10.68 15.32 6.18
C ASN A 262 -11.13 14.15 5.30
N ALA A 263 -12.28 13.57 5.64
CA ALA A 263 -12.79 12.35 5.01
C ALA A 263 -13.06 12.52 3.50
N GLU A 264 -13.51 13.71 3.07
CA GLU A 264 -13.76 13.99 1.65
C GLU A 264 -12.44 14.08 0.87
N ALA A 265 -11.47 14.81 1.40
CA ALA A 265 -10.15 14.94 0.78
C ALA A 265 -9.39 13.60 0.77
N ASP A 266 -9.50 12.80 1.83
CA ASP A 266 -8.93 11.44 1.89
C ASP A 266 -9.52 10.57 0.76
N LYS A 267 -10.85 10.52 0.64
CA LYS A 267 -11.55 9.76 -0.40
C LYS A 267 -11.18 10.23 -1.81
N ASN A 268 -11.19 11.55 -2.03
CA ASN A 268 -10.95 12.12 -3.36
C ASN A 268 -9.50 11.92 -3.79
N SER A 269 -8.53 12.13 -2.88
CA SER A 269 -7.11 11.90 -3.17
C SER A 269 -6.79 10.41 -3.40
N TRP A 270 -7.47 9.49 -2.69
CA TRP A 270 -7.38 8.07 -2.95
C TRP A 270 -7.87 7.71 -4.36
N ASN A 271 -9.00 8.26 -4.80
CA ASN A 271 -9.52 8.05 -6.15
C ASN A 271 -8.58 8.63 -7.22
N ASP A 272 -8.06 9.85 -7.01
CA ASP A 272 -7.06 10.45 -7.91
C ASP A 272 -5.80 9.58 -8.03
N MET A 273 -5.33 8.98 -6.93
CA MET A 273 -4.24 8.01 -6.93
C MET A 273 -4.60 6.75 -7.73
N MET A 274 -5.79 6.20 -7.55
CA MET A 274 -6.22 5.02 -8.30
C MET A 274 -6.31 5.29 -9.80
N ASP A 275 -6.78 6.46 -10.20
CA ASP A 275 -6.82 6.86 -11.60
C ASP A 275 -5.42 7.14 -12.17
N PHE A 276 -4.50 7.62 -11.33
CA PHE A 276 -3.09 7.74 -11.68
C PHE A 276 -2.46 6.35 -11.92
N PHE A 277 -2.70 5.38 -11.05
CA PHE A 277 -2.18 4.02 -11.23
C PHE A 277 -2.68 3.33 -12.49
N LYS A 278 -3.96 3.50 -12.87
CA LYS A 278 -4.49 3.01 -14.15
C LYS A 278 -3.76 3.55 -15.38
N LYS A 279 -3.13 4.72 -15.26
CA LYS A 279 -2.40 5.37 -16.37
C LYS A 279 -0.93 4.94 -16.46
N ILE A 280 -0.37 4.44 -15.35
CA ILE A 280 1.06 4.11 -15.30
C ILE A 280 1.35 2.61 -15.32
N PHE A 281 0.34 1.76 -15.08
CA PHE A 281 0.41 0.28 -15.10
C PHE A 281 -0.40 -0.33 -16.23
#